data_2690bdb5292621d17448e8aafe801d2c
#
_entry.id   2690bdb5292621d17448e8aafe801d2c
#
_cell.length_a   1.000
_cell.length_b   1.000
_cell.length_c   1.000
_cell.angle_alpha   90.00
_cell.angle_beta   90.00
_cell.angle_gamma   90.00
#
_symmetry.space_group_name_H-M   'P 1'
#
loop_
_entity.id
_entity.type
_entity.pdbx_description
1 polymer ?
#
loop_
_entity_poly.entity_id
_entity_poly.type
_entity_poly.pdbx_seq_one_letter_code
_entity_poly.pdbx_strand_id
1 'polypeptide(L)'
;MEPHDAPHILSVPPHALSESGFLQYVTNTVLSTWIFVVIVFVIGVLMYRASKQSSGFLRTTGYLIVKHLKAFFGPLLGHNLPLSKTLWFVGGTFLYILGANLYSLSLDWLLAFSPVSWHNYLRPINSDINTTLGMAALMILISHIIMIRFRGFFGYILHYIFNFSGKTLVDKVINVVVGWLHIIGEVVRIMALSLRLFGNIFAGAVLL
;
A
#
# COMPACT_ATOMS: atom_id res chain seq x y z
N MET A 1 -18.52 -40.15 2.90
CA MET A 1 -17.65 -39.34 2.05
C MET A 1 -17.71 -37.94 2.62
N GLU A 2 -16.77 -37.58 3.52
CA GLU A 2 -16.63 -36.24 4.08
C GLU A 2 -16.18 -35.30 2.97
N PRO A 3 -16.67 -34.06 2.90
CA PRO A 3 -16.20 -33.09 1.93
C PRO A 3 -14.83 -32.59 2.39
N HIS A 4 -13.80 -33.39 2.11
CA HIS A 4 -12.41 -32.98 2.23
C HIS A 4 -12.02 -32.09 1.07
N ASP A 5 -11.31 -31.01 1.40
CA ASP A 5 -10.35 -30.29 0.55
C ASP A 5 -10.86 -29.11 -0.28
N ALA A 6 -11.57 -28.19 0.36
CA ALA A 6 -11.32 -26.79 -0.02
C ALA A 6 -10.03 -26.32 0.68
N PRO A 7 -9.13 -25.59 0.00
CA PRO A 7 -7.92 -25.09 0.64
C PRO A 7 -8.28 -24.23 1.85
N HIS A 8 -8.03 -24.75 3.04
CA HIS A 8 -8.44 -24.19 4.35
C HIS A 8 -7.93 -22.76 4.61
N ILE A 9 -7.03 -22.26 3.79
CA ILE A 9 -6.37 -20.96 3.95
C ILE A 9 -7.32 -19.79 3.64
N LEU A 10 -8.30 -19.97 2.76
CA LEU A 10 -9.19 -18.91 2.28
C LEU A 10 -10.56 -18.88 2.96
N SER A 11 -10.97 -19.98 3.60
CA SER A 11 -12.30 -20.12 4.20
C SER A 11 -12.40 -19.62 5.64
N VAL A 12 -11.26 -19.29 6.26
CA VAL A 12 -11.25 -18.86 7.66
C VAL A 12 -11.22 -17.34 7.71
N PRO A 13 -12.29 -16.68 8.21
CA PRO A 13 -12.28 -15.23 8.43
C PRO A 13 -11.16 -14.84 9.41
N PRO A 14 -10.72 -13.58 9.44
CA PRO A 14 -9.74 -13.13 10.41
C PRO A 14 -10.27 -13.36 11.82
N HIS A 15 -9.60 -14.24 12.59
CA HIS A 15 -9.98 -14.55 13.96
C HIS A 15 -9.28 -13.65 14.95
N ALA A 16 -9.99 -13.27 16.02
CA ALA A 16 -9.39 -12.65 17.19
C ALA A 16 -8.46 -13.67 17.89
N LEU A 17 -7.32 -13.21 18.38
CA LEU A 17 -6.33 -14.06 19.07
C LEU A 17 -6.83 -14.56 20.43
N SER A 18 -7.85 -13.92 21.01
CA SER A 18 -8.49 -14.32 22.26
C SER A 18 -9.95 -13.87 22.29
N GLU A 19 -10.81 -14.63 22.97
CA GLU A 19 -12.23 -14.29 23.14
C GLU A 19 -12.47 -13.23 24.22
N SER A 20 -11.46 -12.84 25.00
CA SER A 20 -11.60 -11.90 26.11
C SER A 20 -10.46 -10.90 26.22
N GLY A 21 -10.76 -9.67 26.64
CA GLY A 21 -9.78 -8.61 26.87
C GLY A 21 -9.38 -7.84 25.61
N PHE A 22 -8.25 -7.09 25.70
CA PHE A 22 -7.72 -6.28 24.59
C PHE A 22 -7.40 -7.12 23.34
N LEU A 23 -6.98 -8.36 23.52
CA LEU A 23 -6.64 -9.28 22.42
C LEU A 23 -7.84 -9.68 21.55
N GLN A 24 -9.07 -9.43 21.99
CA GLN A 24 -10.29 -9.59 21.19
C GLN A 24 -10.28 -8.70 19.93
N TYR A 25 -9.63 -7.54 19.99
CA TYR A 25 -9.52 -6.60 18.87
C TYR A 25 -8.30 -6.86 17.98
N VAL A 26 -7.38 -7.73 18.41
CA VAL A 26 -6.17 -8.06 17.66
C VAL A 26 -6.44 -9.30 16.83
N THR A 27 -6.61 -9.11 15.54
CA THR A 27 -6.73 -10.23 14.59
C THR A 27 -5.36 -10.78 14.20
N ASN A 28 -5.31 -11.99 13.70
CA ASN A 28 -4.10 -12.62 13.18
C ASN A 28 -3.43 -11.80 12.05
N THR A 29 -4.21 -11.07 11.25
CA THR A 29 -3.70 -10.14 10.23
C THR A 29 -2.99 -8.93 10.84
N VAL A 30 -3.54 -8.39 11.94
CA VAL A 30 -2.92 -7.27 12.67
C VAL A 30 -1.58 -7.68 13.28
N LEU A 31 -1.49 -8.90 13.84
CA LEU A 31 -0.24 -9.43 14.36
C LEU A 31 0.82 -9.54 13.27
N SER A 32 0.47 -10.12 12.11
CA SER A 32 1.37 -10.21 10.95
C SER A 32 1.81 -8.83 10.45
N THR A 33 0.90 -7.84 10.48
CA THR A 33 1.22 -6.45 10.09
C THR A 33 2.24 -5.83 11.06
N TRP A 34 2.10 -6.04 12.35
CA TRP A 34 3.06 -5.54 13.34
C TRP A 34 4.43 -6.16 13.16
N ILE A 35 4.49 -7.48 12.95
CA ILE A 35 5.75 -8.19 12.66
C ILE A 35 6.43 -7.56 11.42
N PHE A 36 5.68 -7.36 10.34
CA PHE A 36 6.20 -6.74 9.13
C PHE A 36 6.71 -5.32 9.36
N VAL A 37 5.97 -4.48 10.09
CA VAL A 37 6.39 -3.10 10.43
C VAL A 37 7.68 -3.11 11.24
N VAL A 38 7.83 -4.01 12.20
CA VAL A 38 9.07 -4.16 12.98
C VAL A 38 10.22 -4.57 12.07
N ILE A 39 10.02 -5.53 11.15
CA ILE A 39 11.04 -5.95 10.17
C ILE A 39 11.48 -4.76 9.31
N VAL A 40 10.53 -4.01 8.74
CA VAL A 40 10.82 -2.82 7.92
C VAL A 40 11.56 -1.75 8.72
N PHE A 41 11.17 -1.53 9.98
CA PHE A 41 11.83 -0.59 10.87
C PHE A 41 13.28 -0.99 11.14
N VAL A 42 13.52 -2.27 11.47
CA VAL A 42 14.86 -2.81 11.72
C VAL A 42 15.73 -2.68 10.47
N ILE A 43 15.21 -3.05 9.29
CA ILE A 43 15.92 -2.89 8.01
C ILE A 43 16.25 -1.41 7.79
N GLY A 44 15.30 -0.50 8.01
CA GLY A 44 15.51 0.95 7.87
C GLY A 44 16.61 1.47 8.79
N VAL A 45 16.64 1.05 10.06
CA VAL A 45 17.70 1.41 11.02
C VAL A 45 19.05 0.85 10.60
N LEU A 46 19.11 -0.40 10.14
CA LEU A 46 20.34 -1.01 9.64
C LEU A 46 20.89 -0.28 8.41
N MET A 47 20.02 0.04 7.46
CA MET A 47 20.41 0.80 6.26
C MET A 47 20.86 2.23 6.62
N TYR A 48 20.18 2.88 7.56
CA TYR A 48 20.59 4.21 8.06
C TYR A 48 21.97 4.15 8.74
N ARG A 49 22.21 3.15 9.59
CA ARG A 49 23.52 2.95 10.20
C ARG A 49 24.61 2.66 9.16
N ALA A 50 24.30 1.80 8.19
CA ALA A 50 25.22 1.45 7.12
C ALA A 50 25.53 2.65 6.20
N SER A 51 24.60 3.59 6.03
CA SER A 51 24.84 4.80 5.22
C SER A 51 25.93 5.71 5.80
N LYS A 52 26.18 5.62 7.11
CA LYS A 52 27.23 6.38 7.81
C LYS A 52 28.62 5.73 7.72
N GLN A 53 28.72 4.49 7.28
CA GLN A 53 30.00 3.78 7.11
C GLN A 53 30.61 4.14 5.76
N SER A 54 31.94 4.09 5.68
CA SER A 54 32.66 4.45 4.45
C SER A 54 32.51 3.41 3.33
N SER A 55 32.31 2.12 3.66
CA SER A 55 32.09 1.03 2.69
C SER A 55 31.27 -0.08 3.33
N GLY A 56 30.52 -0.84 2.53
CA GLY A 56 29.76 -1.99 2.99
C GLY A 56 28.64 -2.39 2.02
N PHE A 57 28.28 -3.66 2.03
CA PHE A 57 27.22 -4.22 1.18
C PHE A 57 25.89 -3.48 1.36
N LEU A 58 25.46 -3.26 2.61
CA LEU A 58 24.19 -2.58 2.92
C LEU A 58 24.17 -1.13 2.42
N ARG A 59 25.29 -0.41 2.49
CA ARG A 59 25.38 0.95 1.95
C ARG A 59 25.23 0.95 0.43
N THR A 60 25.93 0.06 -0.24
CA THR A 60 25.84 -0.07 -1.71
C THR A 60 24.43 -0.44 -2.15
N THR A 61 23.80 -1.40 -1.47
CA THR A 61 22.41 -1.78 -1.74
C THR A 61 21.45 -0.61 -1.54
N GLY A 62 21.56 0.13 -0.43
CA GLY A 62 20.73 1.31 -0.18
C GLY A 62 20.92 2.40 -1.25
N TYR A 63 22.17 2.66 -1.65
CA TYR A 63 22.45 3.60 -2.73
C TYR A 63 21.84 3.15 -4.06
N LEU A 64 21.96 1.88 -4.42
CA LEU A 64 21.37 1.32 -5.64
C LEU A 64 19.84 1.42 -5.63
N ILE A 65 19.18 1.10 -4.52
CA ILE A 65 17.73 1.24 -4.38
C ILE A 65 17.32 2.69 -4.65
N VAL A 66 17.93 3.65 -3.96
CA VAL A 66 17.61 5.08 -4.14
C VAL A 66 17.92 5.56 -5.57
N LYS A 67 19.00 5.10 -6.17
CA LYS A 67 19.38 5.42 -7.56
C LYS A 67 18.33 4.92 -8.55
N HIS A 68 17.87 3.66 -8.40
CA HIS A 68 16.83 3.09 -9.28
C HIS A 68 15.47 3.76 -9.07
N LEU A 69 15.09 4.07 -7.82
CA LEU A 69 13.88 4.82 -7.54
C LEU A 69 13.91 6.22 -8.18
N LYS A 70 15.03 6.92 -8.10
CA LYS A 70 15.20 8.22 -8.76
C LYS A 70 15.10 8.12 -10.28
N ALA A 71 15.71 7.10 -10.88
CA ALA A 71 15.66 6.89 -12.32
C ALA A 71 14.23 6.55 -12.79
N PHE A 72 13.48 5.77 -12.00
CA PHE A 72 12.13 5.34 -12.33
C PHE A 72 11.09 6.46 -12.10
N PHE A 73 11.10 7.08 -10.93
CA PHE A 73 10.11 8.09 -10.56
C PHE A 73 10.45 9.50 -11.02
N GLY A 74 11.73 9.82 -11.29
CA GLY A 74 12.16 11.14 -11.69
C GLY A 74 11.40 11.70 -12.89
N PRO A 75 11.30 10.98 -14.01
CA PRO A 75 10.55 11.43 -15.18
C PRO A 75 9.04 11.58 -14.92
N LEU A 76 8.48 10.80 -13.98
CA LEU A 76 7.05 10.79 -13.66
C LEU A 76 6.62 11.95 -12.76
N LEU A 77 7.53 12.48 -11.94
CA LEU A 77 7.21 13.50 -10.94
C LEU A 77 7.14 14.94 -11.50
N GLY A 78 7.60 15.15 -12.74
CA GLY A 78 7.60 16.48 -13.38
C GLY A 78 8.57 17.48 -12.71
N HIS A 79 8.87 18.58 -13.42
CA HIS A 79 9.87 19.57 -12.98
C HIS A 79 9.42 20.46 -11.81
N ASN A 80 8.13 20.51 -11.49
CA ASN A 80 7.57 21.49 -10.54
C ASN A 80 7.56 21.00 -9.08
N LEU A 81 7.89 19.73 -8.82
CA LEU A 81 7.88 19.16 -7.48
C LEU A 81 9.31 19.01 -6.94
N PRO A 82 9.56 19.27 -5.65
CA PRO A 82 10.86 19.03 -5.05
C PRO A 82 11.15 17.54 -5.02
N LEU A 83 11.92 17.08 -6.02
CA LEU A 83 12.19 15.68 -6.32
C LEU A 83 12.58 14.87 -5.07
N SER A 84 13.40 15.44 -4.19
CA SER A 84 13.86 14.73 -3.00
C SER A 84 12.72 14.42 -2.02
N LYS A 85 11.85 15.39 -1.71
CA LYS A 85 10.75 15.21 -0.75
C LYS A 85 9.67 14.29 -1.30
N THR A 86 9.31 14.46 -2.57
CA THR A 86 8.28 13.64 -3.22
C THR A 86 8.76 12.22 -3.44
N LEU A 87 10.05 12.04 -3.78
CA LEU A 87 10.64 10.72 -3.95
C LEU A 87 10.63 9.90 -2.64
N TRP A 88 10.90 10.53 -1.49
CA TRP A 88 10.85 9.82 -0.20
C TRP A 88 9.46 9.28 0.08
N PHE A 89 8.43 10.06 -0.22
CA PHE A 89 7.05 9.61 -0.01
C PHE A 89 6.64 8.54 -1.04
N VAL A 90 6.75 8.84 -2.34
CA VAL A 90 6.31 7.92 -3.40
C VAL A 90 7.16 6.65 -3.43
N GLY A 91 8.48 6.79 -3.35
CA GLY A 91 9.41 5.66 -3.32
C GLY A 91 9.28 4.84 -2.04
N GLY A 92 9.12 5.49 -0.88
CA GLY A 92 8.87 4.80 0.40
C GLY A 92 7.57 4.01 0.39
N THR A 93 6.49 4.60 -0.13
CA THR A 93 5.19 3.93 -0.32
C THR A 93 5.32 2.73 -1.26
N PHE A 94 6.00 2.91 -2.38
CA PHE A 94 6.24 1.82 -3.33
C PHE A 94 7.00 0.66 -2.68
N LEU A 95 8.09 0.95 -1.96
CA LEU A 95 8.87 -0.06 -1.25
C LEU A 95 8.06 -0.76 -0.15
N TYR A 96 7.21 0.00 0.57
CA TYR A 96 6.34 -0.57 1.59
C TYR A 96 5.33 -1.56 0.97
N ILE A 97 4.64 -1.18 -0.10
CA ILE A 97 3.66 -2.04 -0.78
C ILE A 97 4.36 -3.26 -1.39
N LEU A 98 5.51 -3.07 -2.03
CA LEU A 98 6.30 -4.16 -2.60
C LEU A 98 6.75 -5.13 -1.50
N GLY A 99 7.28 -4.60 -0.40
CA GLY A 99 7.72 -5.39 0.76
C GLY A 99 6.56 -6.14 1.41
N ALA A 100 5.39 -5.51 1.57
CA ALA A 100 4.19 -6.15 2.13
C ALA A 100 3.70 -7.31 1.24
N ASN A 101 3.74 -7.15 -0.09
CA ASN A 101 3.39 -8.22 -1.02
C ASN A 101 4.38 -9.38 -0.95
N LEU A 102 5.69 -9.08 -0.97
CA LEU A 102 6.74 -10.11 -0.84
C LEU A 102 6.67 -10.85 0.51
N TYR A 103 6.43 -10.11 1.59
CA TYR A 103 6.23 -10.69 2.92
C TYR A 103 5.01 -11.61 2.94
N SER A 104 3.87 -11.18 2.38
CA SER A 104 2.65 -11.99 2.32
C SER A 104 2.87 -13.28 1.52
N LEU A 105 3.50 -13.20 0.35
CA LEU A 105 3.83 -14.38 -0.46
C LEU A 105 4.81 -15.32 0.25
N SER A 106 5.85 -14.78 0.87
CA SER A 106 6.82 -15.60 1.61
C SER A 106 6.21 -16.25 2.84
N LEU A 107 5.25 -15.58 3.49
CA LEU A 107 4.51 -16.13 4.61
C LEU A 107 3.59 -17.27 4.17
N ASP A 108 2.84 -17.11 3.06
CA ASP A 108 2.00 -18.17 2.49
C ASP A 108 2.85 -19.42 2.16
N TRP A 109 3.98 -19.19 1.50
CA TRP A 109 4.89 -20.28 1.15
C TRP A 109 5.47 -20.98 2.39
N LEU A 110 5.86 -20.21 3.41
CA LEU A 110 6.37 -20.76 4.67
C LEU A 110 5.30 -21.57 5.42
N LEU A 111 4.06 -21.04 5.44
CA LEU A 111 2.94 -21.71 6.11
C LEU A 111 2.54 -23.00 5.40
N ALA A 112 2.65 -23.09 4.07
CA ALA A 112 2.36 -24.31 3.30
C ALA A 112 3.19 -25.52 3.77
N PHE A 113 4.40 -25.29 4.30
CA PHE A 113 5.27 -26.34 4.86
C PHE A 113 5.23 -26.46 6.38
N SER A 114 4.40 -25.65 7.04
CA SER A 114 4.35 -25.54 8.50
C SER A 114 3.22 -26.39 9.10
N PRO A 115 3.31 -26.81 10.39
CA PRO A 115 2.20 -27.45 11.07
C PRO A 115 0.95 -26.57 11.07
N VAL A 116 -0.22 -27.18 10.94
CA VAL A 116 -1.55 -26.50 10.87
C VAL A 116 -1.77 -25.49 11.99
N SER A 117 -1.15 -25.68 13.16
CA SER A 117 -1.28 -24.77 14.30
C SER A 117 -0.81 -23.33 14.05
N TRP A 118 0.16 -23.10 13.16
CA TRP A 118 0.69 -21.78 12.86
C TRP A 118 -0.26 -20.94 11.98
N HIS A 119 -1.10 -21.59 11.18
CA HIS A 119 -2.12 -20.92 10.35
C HIS A 119 -3.15 -20.13 11.17
N ASN A 120 -3.37 -20.52 12.43
CA ASN A 120 -4.28 -19.83 13.33
C ASN A 120 -3.73 -18.47 13.82
N TYR A 121 -2.41 -18.33 13.90
CA TYR A 121 -1.74 -17.15 14.45
C TYR A 121 -1.22 -16.17 13.39
N LEU A 122 -0.79 -16.67 12.24
CA LEU A 122 -0.17 -15.88 11.19
C LEU A 122 -1.00 -15.98 9.91
N ARG A 123 -1.32 -14.83 9.36
CA ARG A 123 -2.04 -14.71 8.09
C ARG A 123 -1.39 -13.65 7.21
N PRO A 124 -1.30 -13.84 5.88
CA PRO A 124 -0.80 -12.82 4.96
C PRO A 124 -1.54 -11.50 5.12
N ILE A 125 -0.80 -10.39 5.19
CA ILE A 125 -1.36 -9.05 5.45
C ILE A 125 -2.40 -8.68 4.39
N ASN A 126 -2.10 -8.95 3.12
CA ASN A 126 -2.94 -8.56 1.99
C ASN A 126 -4.04 -9.58 1.66
N SER A 127 -4.19 -10.65 2.45
CA SER A 127 -5.31 -11.59 2.33
C SER A 127 -6.62 -11.04 2.94
N ASP A 128 -6.56 -9.90 3.65
CA ASP A 128 -7.72 -9.22 4.20
C ASP A 128 -8.02 -7.96 3.37
N ILE A 129 -9.23 -7.95 2.78
CA ILE A 129 -9.68 -6.82 1.95
C ILE A 129 -9.78 -5.52 2.76
N ASN A 130 -10.10 -5.59 4.05
CA ASN A 130 -10.17 -4.40 4.90
C ASN A 130 -8.80 -3.74 5.06
N THR A 131 -7.74 -4.55 5.21
CA THR A 131 -6.36 -4.06 5.31
C THR A 131 -5.92 -3.41 3.99
N THR A 132 -6.18 -4.05 2.86
CA THR A 132 -5.82 -3.52 1.54
C THR A 132 -6.63 -2.28 1.17
N LEU A 133 -7.92 -2.24 1.53
CA LEU A 133 -8.79 -1.08 1.34
C LEU A 133 -8.33 0.09 2.22
N GLY A 134 -8.04 -0.17 3.49
CA GLY A 134 -7.52 0.85 4.41
C GLY A 134 -6.20 1.45 3.94
N MET A 135 -5.27 0.61 3.44
CA MET A 135 -4.01 1.06 2.88
C MET A 135 -4.21 1.91 1.62
N ALA A 136 -5.08 1.48 0.69
CA ALA A 136 -5.38 2.23 -0.52
C ALA A 136 -6.04 3.59 -0.20
N ALA A 137 -7.01 3.61 0.70
CA ALA A 137 -7.67 4.84 1.15
C ALA A 137 -6.69 5.81 1.83
N LEU A 138 -5.82 5.31 2.71
CA LEU A 138 -4.79 6.12 3.37
C LEU A 138 -3.85 6.77 2.34
N MET A 139 -3.40 6.03 1.33
CA MET A 139 -2.49 6.53 0.30
C MET A 139 -3.13 7.64 -0.52
N ILE A 140 -4.39 7.49 -0.91
CA ILE A 140 -5.13 8.51 -1.65
C ILE A 140 -5.37 9.74 -0.77
N LEU A 141 -5.75 9.55 0.52
CA LEU A 141 -5.90 10.64 1.47
C LEU A 141 -4.61 11.47 1.62
N ILE A 142 -3.47 10.81 1.80
CA ILE A 142 -2.17 11.49 1.91
C ILE A 142 -1.83 12.22 0.60
N SER A 143 -2.11 11.63 -0.57
CA SER A 143 -1.92 12.29 -1.86
C SER A 143 -2.73 13.58 -1.96
N HIS A 144 -3.97 13.59 -1.49
CA HIS A 144 -4.82 14.79 -1.44
C HIS A 144 -4.27 15.84 -0.47
N ILE A 145 -3.83 15.43 0.73
CA ILE A 145 -3.20 16.34 1.71
C ILE A 145 -1.95 17.01 1.12
N ILE A 146 -1.12 16.24 0.43
CA ILE A 146 0.06 16.78 -0.25
C ILE A 146 -0.35 17.78 -1.34
N MET A 147 -1.33 17.45 -2.16
CA MET A 147 -1.82 18.32 -3.23
C MET A 147 -2.38 19.65 -2.67
N ILE A 148 -3.17 19.59 -1.58
CA ILE A 148 -3.69 20.74 -0.87
C ILE A 148 -2.55 21.63 -0.34
N ARG A 149 -1.49 21.03 0.21
CA ARG A 149 -0.34 21.80 0.69
C ARG A 149 0.44 22.50 -0.42
N PHE A 150 0.49 21.93 -1.62
CA PHE A 150 1.21 22.54 -2.75
C PHE A 150 0.39 23.60 -3.48
N ARG A 151 -0.92 23.41 -3.67
CA ARG A 151 -1.79 24.31 -4.43
C ARG A 151 -2.62 25.26 -3.56
N GLY A 152 -2.66 25.04 -2.25
CA GLY A 152 -3.58 25.69 -1.33
C GLY A 152 -4.99 25.10 -1.43
N PHE A 153 -5.76 25.22 -0.35
CA PHE A 153 -7.10 24.62 -0.24
C PHE A 153 -8.06 25.09 -1.33
N PHE A 154 -8.13 26.43 -1.56
CA PHE A 154 -9.01 27.00 -2.58
C PHE A 154 -8.57 26.63 -4.00
N GLY A 155 -7.27 26.65 -4.29
CA GLY A 155 -6.74 26.24 -5.59
C GLY A 155 -7.01 24.77 -5.91
N TYR A 156 -6.99 23.93 -4.88
CA TYR A 156 -7.31 22.51 -4.99
C TYR A 156 -8.79 22.29 -5.32
N ILE A 157 -9.72 22.90 -4.57
CA ILE A 157 -11.17 22.75 -4.79
C ILE A 157 -11.58 23.30 -6.15
N LEU A 158 -11.09 24.47 -6.52
CA LEU A 158 -11.39 25.08 -7.81
C LEU A 158 -10.87 24.24 -8.98
N HIS A 159 -9.70 23.63 -8.84
CA HIS A 159 -9.13 22.79 -9.90
C HIS A 159 -9.79 21.41 -9.97
N TYR A 160 -10.22 20.86 -8.84
CA TYR A 160 -10.73 19.49 -8.75
C TYR A 160 -12.23 19.39 -9.00
N ILE A 161 -13.03 20.36 -8.48
CA ILE A 161 -14.50 20.32 -8.53
C ILE A 161 -15.06 21.34 -9.50
N PHE A 162 -14.49 22.55 -9.50
CA PHE A 162 -15.02 23.69 -10.24
C PHE A 162 -13.98 24.28 -11.20
N ASN A 163 -13.55 23.50 -12.16
CA ASN A 163 -12.64 24.03 -13.17
C ASN A 163 -13.42 24.91 -14.15
N PHE A 164 -13.73 26.18 -13.76
CA PHE A 164 -14.39 27.16 -14.62
C PHE A 164 -13.47 27.78 -15.68
N SER A 165 -12.35 27.14 -15.98
CA SER A 165 -11.31 27.65 -16.89
C SER A 165 -11.72 27.52 -18.38
N GLY A 166 -12.91 27.92 -18.76
CA GLY A 166 -13.39 27.93 -20.15
C GLY A 166 -13.80 29.30 -20.64
N LYS A 167 -13.58 29.60 -21.93
CA LYS A 167 -14.00 30.84 -22.56
C LYS A 167 -15.48 30.83 -22.93
N THR A 168 -16.07 29.66 -23.18
CA THR A 168 -17.47 29.49 -23.55
C THR A 168 -18.28 28.84 -22.42
N LEU A 169 -19.62 29.03 -22.45
CA LEU A 169 -20.51 28.36 -21.49
C LEU A 169 -20.42 26.83 -21.59
N VAL A 170 -20.25 26.33 -22.81
CA VAL A 170 -20.10 24.91 -23.10
C VAL A 170 -18.84 24.35 -22.42
N ASP A 171 -17.72 25.07 -22.51
CA ASP A 171 -16.47 24.68 -21.87
C ASP A 171 -16.61 24.56 -20.33
N LYS A 172 -17.35 25.51 -19.74
CA LYS A 172 -17.60 25.48 -18.27
C LYS A 172 -18.43 24.29 -17.84
N VAL A 173 -19.49 23.96 -18.60
CA VAL A 173 -20.33 22.78 -18.34
C VAL A 173 -19.50 21.50 -18.47
N ILE A 174 -18.72 21.37 -19.54
CA ILE A 174 -17.84 20.20 -19.75
C ILE A 174 -16.84 20.07 -18.61
N ASN A 175 -16.21 21.15 -18.18
CA ASN A 175 -15.23 21.13 -17.10
C ASN A 175 -15.83 20.73 -15.73
N VAL A 176 -17.08 21.11 -15.46
CA VAL A 176 -17.80 20.66 -14.25
C VAL A 176 -18.07 19.16 -14.33
N VAL A 177 -18.55 18.65 -15.47
CA VAL A 177 -18.77 17.21 -15.66
C VAL A 177 -17.47 16.42 -15.49
N VAL A 178 -16.37 16.91 -16.07
CA VAL A 178 -15.03 16.29 -15.92
C VAL A 178 -14.60 16.31 -14.45
N GLY A 179 -14.86 17.36 -13.70
CA GLY A 179 -14.58 17.43 -12.26
C GLY A 179 -15.31 16.33 -11.46
N TRP A 180 -16.59 16.11 -11.74
CA TRP A 180 -17.37 15.02 -11.13
C TRP A 180 -16.84 13.64 -11.50
N LEU A 181 -16.48 13.43 -12.78
CA LEU A 181 -15.85 12.17 -13.22
C LEU A 181 -14.52 11.94 -12.51
N HIS A 182 -13.79 12.99 -12.16
CA HIS A 182 -12.54 12.88 -11.40
C HIS A 182 -12.77 12.35 -9.98
N ILE A 183 -13.82 12.83 -9.29
CA ILE A 183 -14.20 12.34 -7.95
C ILE A 183 -14.57 10.84 -8.00
N ILE A 184 -15.41 10.46 -8.99
CA ILE A 184 -15.76 9.05 -9.19
C ILE A 184 -14.51 8.23 -9.48
N GLY A 185 -13.60 8.76 -10.30
CA GLY A 185 -12.30 8.12 -10.62
C GLY A 185 -11.44 7.86 -9.39
N GLU A 186 -11.47 8.74 -8.36
CA GLU A 186 -10.74 8.49 -7.11
C GLU A 186 -11.31 7.32 -6.31
N VAL A 187 -12.64 7.21 -6.23
CA VAL A 187 -13.28 6.07 -5.56
C VAL A 187 -12.94 4.75 -6.28
N VAL A 188 -13.05 4.76 -7.61
CA VAL A 188 -12.68 3.61 -8.44
C VAL A 188 -11.20 3.25 -8.27
N ARG A 189 -10.32 4.25 -8.12
CA ARG A 189 -8.88 4.04 -7.89
C ARG A 189 -8.61 3.34 -6.57
N ILE A 190 -9.31 3.73 -5.48
CA ILE A 190 -9.22 3.04 -4.18
C ILE A 190 -9.61 1.57 -4.33
N MET A 191 -10.76 1.31 -4.94
CA MET A 191 -11.25 -0.05 -5.16
C MET A 191 -10.29 -0.86 -6.06
N ALA A 192 -9.85 -0.29 -7.17
CA ALA A 192 -8.96 -0.97 -8.10
C ALA A 192 -7.61 -1.31 -7.46
N LEU A 193 -7.03 -0.41 -6.64
CA LEU A 193 -5.77 -0.66 -5.94
C LEU A 193 -5.95 -1.75 -4.88
N SER A 194 -7.01 -1.67 -4.08
CA SER A 194 -7.32 -2.65 -3.04
C SER A 194 -7.56 -4.04 -3.63
N LEU A 195 -8.41 -4.14 -4.66
CA LEU A 195 -8.71 -5.41 -5.33
C LEU A 195 -7.49 -6.00 -6.04
N ARG A 196 -6.60 -5.16 -6.56
CA ARG A 196 -5.34 -5.63 -7.17
C ARG A 196 -4.42 -6.28 -6.13
N LEU A 197 -4.24 -5.63 -4.98
CA LEU A 197 -3.41 -6.16 -3.89
C LEU A 197 -4.01 -7.46 -3.33
N PHE A 198 -5.30 -7.43 -3.01
CA PHE A 198 -6.02 -8.61 -2.53
C PHE A 198 -6.01 -9.75 -3.57
N GLY A 199 -6.33 -9.44 -4.83
CA GLY A 199 -6.43 -10.43 -5.90
C GLY A 199 -5.10 -11.13 -6.21
N ASN A 200 -3.97 -10.42 -6.12
CA ASN A 200 -2.65 -11.01 -6.33
C ASN A 200 -2.34 -12.07 -5.24
N ILE A 201 -2.65 -11.78 -3.98
CA ILE A 201 -2.43 -12.72 -2.88
C ILE A 201 -3.44 -13.86 -2.93
N PHE A 202 -4.71 -13.55 -3.20
CA PHE A 202 -5.75 -14.56 -3.35
C PHE A 202 -5.42 -15.56 -4.49
N ALA A 203 -5.02 -15.05 -5.66
CA ALA A 203 -4.62 -15.91 -6.78
C ALA A 203 -3.39 -16.76 -6.44
N GLY A 204 -2.40 -16.19 -5.73
CA GLY A 204 -1.24 -16.93 -5.26
C GLY A 204 -1.61 -18.06 -4.28
N ALA A 205 -2.50 -17.78 -3.33
CA ALA A 205 -2.96 -18.77 -2.35
C ALA A 205 -3.84 -19.89 -2.94
N VAL A 206 -4.53 -19.63 -4.07
CA VAL A 206 -5.32 -20.64 -4.79
C VAL A 206 -4.43 -21.56 -5.63
N LEU A 207 -3.26 -21.07 -6.09
CA LEU A 207 -2.33 -21.83 -6.94
C LEU A 207 -1.35 -22.70 -6.14
N LEU A 208 -1.19 -22.47 -4.83
CA LEU A 208 -0.38 -23.28 -3.91
C LEU A 208 -1.18 -24.42 -3.30
#